data_28153963341d610f1f55ecd4a4d27d82
#
_entry.id   28153963341d610f1f55ecd4a4d27d82
#
_cell.length_a   1.000
_cell.length_b   1.000
_cell.length_c   1.000
_cell.angle_alpha   90.00
_cell.angle_beta   90.00
_cell.angle_gamma   90.00
#
_symmetry.space_group_name_H-M   'P 1'
#
loop_
_entity.id
_entity.type
_entity.pdbx_description
1 polymer ?
#
loop_
_entity_poly.entity_id
_entity_poly.type
_entity_poly.pdbx_seq_one_letter_code
_entity_poly.pdbx_strand_id
1 'polypeptide(L)'
;MFSSLVSAVLIATQAPLPQDAGVMSTAPRVEIEDTQRFREAVAYANPMPRGAPEGDYPLVAWCEALVNGHVALGETLTNGDPLDLDIIRLGKLEAANFRAALNAAEPRQTAAGRAAATAAAAEAAAKWTPLIGQDEAVRSQAFGLFFGLPGRCEHAARRIRENITTPPATPADVGLE
;
A
#
# COMPACT_ATOMS: atom_id res chain seq x y z
N MET A 1 -45.23 -67.17 13.64
CA MET A 1 -45.28 -66.17 14.71
C MET A 1 -44.09 -65.25 14.57
N PHE A 2 -44.25 -64.15 13.91
CA PHE A 2 -43.21 -63.16 13.70
C PHE A 2 -43.50 -61.94 14.55
N SER A 3 -42.64 -61.68 15.56
CA SER A 3 -42.69 -60.48 16.38
C SER A 3 -41.87 -59.38 15.76
N SER A 4 -42.56 -58.34 15.29
CA SER A 4 -41.88 -57.13 14.81
C SER A 4 -41.57 -56.20 15.99
N LEU A 5 -40.28 -55.96 16.18
CA LEU A 5 -39.81 -54.92 17.10
C LEU A 5 -39.73 -53.59 16.36
N VAL A 6 -40.57 -52.65 16.74
CA VAL A 6 -40.55 -51.25 16.26
C VAL A 6 -39.57 -50.47 17.13
N SER A 7 -38.45 -50.08 16.56
CA SER A 7 -37.50 -49.18 17.21
C SER A 7 -37.94 -47.73 16.97
N ALA A 8 -38.34 -47.05 18.04
CA ALA A 8 -38.59 -45.63 18.02
C ALA A 8 -37.29 -44.83 18.06
N VAL A 9 -37.02 -44.12 16.99
CA VAL A 9 -35.89 -43.13 16.93
C VAL A 9 -36.35 -41.82 17.54
N LEU A 10 -35.81 -41.47 18.68
CA LEU A 10 -35.96 -40.15 19.29
C LEU A 10 -35.10 -39.14 18.53
N ILE A 11 -35.71 -38.28 17.72
CA ILE A 11 -35.06 -37.15 17.09
C ILE A 11 -35.02 -36.03 18.15
N ALA A 12 -33.86 -35.80 18.75
CA ALA A 12 -33.62 -34.66 19.61
C ALA A 12 -33.54 -33.41 18.72
N THR A 13 -34.55 -32.55 18.74
CA THR A 13 -34.51 -31.22 18.15
C THR A 13 -33.59 -30.35 18.99
N GLN A 14 -32.35 -30.17 18.50
CA GLN A 14 -31.45 -29.16 19.05
C GLN A 14 -31.99 -27.76 18.67
N ALA A 15 -32.35 -26.98 19.67
CA ALA A 15 -32.66 -25.56 19.48
C ALA A 15 -31.40 -24.84 18.94
N PRO A 16 -31.54 -23.98 17.91
CA PRO A 16 -30.42 -23.17 17.45
C PRO A 16 -29.97 -22.25 18.58
N LEU A 17 -28.68 -22.34 18.95
CA LEU A 17 -28.04 -21.37 19.82
C LEU A 17 -28.17 -19.98 19.18
N PRO A 18 -28.49 -18.92 19.95
CA PRO A 18 -28.42 -17.57 19.43
C PRO A 18 -27.00 -17.32 18.96
N GLN A 19 -26.83 -17.22 17.65
CA GLN A 19 -25.62 -16.66 17.07
C GLN A 19 -25.63 -15.19 17.47
N ASP A 20 -24.83 -14.85 18.47
CA ASP A 20 -24.44 -13.48 18.72
C ASP A 20 -23.72 -13.03 17.43
N ALA A 21 -24.50 -12.46 16.54
CA ALA A 21 -23.98 -11.75 15.38
C ALA A 21 -23.23 -10.54 15.95
N GLY A 22 -21.96 -10.76 16.29
CA GLY A 22 -21.05 -9.69 16.56
C GLY A 22 -21.17 -8.72 15.40
N VAL A 23 -21.82 -7.59 15.66
CA VAL A 23 -21.94 -6.50 14.69
C VAL A 23 -20.50 -6.08 14.40
N MET A 24 -19.91 -6.65 13.34
CA MET A 24 -18.70 -6.14 12.75
C MET A 24 -19.07 -4.74 12.25
N SER A 25 -18.80 -3.74 13.09
CA SER A 25 -18.94 -2.34 12.70
C SER A 25 -18.04 -2.11 11.49
N THR A 26 -18.65 -2.03 10.31
CA THR A 26 -18.02 -1.61 9.06
C THR A 26 -17.83 -0.10 8.99
N ALA A 27 -18.06 0.62 10.09
CA ALA A 27 -17.71 2.03 10.16
C ALA A 27 -16.21 2.18 9.89
N PRO A 28 -15.80 3.09 8.98
CA PRO A 28 -14.39 3.36 8.75
C PRO A 28 -13.76 3.70 10.09
N ARG A 29 -12.75 2.93 10.48
CA ARG A 29 -12.02 3.15 11.72
C ARG A 29 -11.32 4.50 11.55
N VAL A 30 -11.88 5.54 12.13
CA VAL A 30 -11.23 6.84 12.19
C VAL A 30 -9.96 6.61 12.99
N GLU A 31 -8.82 6.67 12.32
CA GLU A 31 -7.54 6.59 12.97
C GLU A 31 -7.43 7.77 13.93
N ILE A 32 -7.09 7.48 15.20
CA ILE A 32 -6.91 8.53 16.19
C ILE A 32 -5.73 9.40 15.73
N GLU A 33 -5.87 10.71 15.77
CA GLU A 33 -4.85 11.69 15.32
C GLU A 33 -3.47 11.41 15.91
N ASP A 34 -3.40 11.03 17.19
CA ASP A 34 -2.17 10.64 17.86
C ASP A 34 -1.50 9.42 17.21
N THR A 35 -2.28 8.43 16.74
CA THR A 35 -1.75 7.26 16.03
C THR A 35 -1.17 7.65 14.67
N GLN A 36 -1.81 8.57 13.95
CA GLN A 36 -1.29 9.08 12.69
C GLN A 36 0.00 9.85 12.87
N ARG A 37 0.06 10.72 13.88
CA ARG A 37 1.28 11.46 14.22
C ARG A 37 2.43 10.52 14.60
N PHE A 38 2.14 9.50 15.41
CA PHE A 38 3.13 8.48 15.78
C PHE A 38 3.70 7.77 14.54
N ARG A 39 2.84 7.29 13.64
CA ARG A 39 3.27 6.63 12.40
C ARG A 39 4.04 7.56 11.49
N GLU A 40 3.62 8.82 11.37
CA GLU A 40 4.32 9.84 10.60
C GLU A 40 5.73 10.06 11.16
N ALA A 41 5.87 10.23 12.49
CA ALA A 41 7.16 10.41 13.14
C ALA A 41 8.12 9.25 12.87
N VAL A 42 7.64 8.02 13.01
CA VAL A 42 8.43 6.81 12.69
C VAL A 42 8.82 6.78 11.22
N ALA A 43 7.88 7.07 10.31
CA ALA A 43 8.13 7.03 8.87
C ALA A 43 9.16 8.07 8.43
N TYR A 44 9.12 9.29 9.00
CA TYR A 44 10.08 10.34 8.67
C TYR A 44 11.43 10.19 9.36
N ALA A 45 11.50 9.49 10.48
CA ALA A 45 12.76 9.16 11.13
C ALA A 45 13.55 8.06 10.41
N ASN A 46 12.86 7.18 9.69
CA ASN A 46 13.54 6.10 8.95
C ASN A 46 14.35 6.66 7.77
N PRO A 47 15.57 6.15 7.55
CA PRO A 47 16.39 6.56 6.43
C PRO A 47 15.71 6.23 5.10
N MET A 48 15.78 7.15 4.15
CA MET A 48 15.28 6.94 2.81
C MET A 48 16.32 6.24 1.93
N PRO A 49 15.87 5.44 0.95
CA PRO A 49 16.76 4.85 -0.04
C PRO A 49 17.53 5.94 -0.80
N ARG A 50 18.75 5.57 -1.28
CA ARG A 50 19.57 6.50 -2.07
C ARG A 50 18.81 6.96 -3.31
N GLY A 51 18.81 8.28 -3.54
CA GLY A 51 18.14 8.93 -4.67
C GLY A 51 16.67 9.24 -4.42
N ALA A 52 16.13 8.95 -3.23
CA ALA A 52 14.78 9.40 -2.87
C ALA A 52 14.80 10.93 -2.63
N PRO A 53 13.81 11.68 -3.18
CA PRO A 53 13.70 13.13 -2.97
C PRO A 53 13.35 13.48 -1.52
N GLU A 54 13.78 14.67 -1.07
CA GLU A 54 13.49 15.15 0.28
C GLU A 54 12.07 15.77 0.42
N GLY A 55 11.60 16.49 -0.63
CA GLY A 55 10.28 17.17 -0.59
C GLY A 55 9.12 16.21 -0.85
N ASP A 56 7.99 16.41 -0.15
CA ASP A 56 6.83 15.52 -0.23
C ASP A 56 6.29 15.34 -1.66
N TYR A 57 6.12 16.42 -2.44
CA TYR A 57 5.56 16.32 -3.78
C TYR A 57 6.44 15.52 -4.77
N PRO A 58 7.74 15.82 -4.92
CA PRO A 58 8.63 14.99 -5.74
C PRO A 58 8.81 13.58 -5.18
N LEU A 59 8.74 13.39 -3.84
CA LEU A 59 8.79 12.06 -3.23
C LEU A 59 7.60 11.20 -3.66
N VAL A 60 6.39 11.74 -3.64
CA VAL A 60 5.19 11.00 -4.07
C VAL A 60 5.28 10.61 -5.54
N ALA A 61 5.80 11.48 -6.41
CA ALA A 61 6.02 11.17 -7.82
C ALA A 61 7.06 10.04 -8.01
N TRP A 62 8.11 10.03 -7.19
CA TRP A 62 9.11 8.98 -7.15
C TRP A 62 8.52 7.65 -6.68
N CYS A 63 7.71 7.67 -5.59
CA CYS A 63 7.03 6.48 -5.06
C CYS A 63 6.06 5.88 -6.09
N GLU A 64 5.25 6.72 -6.74
CA GLU A 64 4.35 6.29 -7.80
C GLU A 64 5.09 5.59 -8.95
N ALA A 65 6.19 6.18 -9.40
CA ALA A 65 6.98 5.61 -10.49
C ALA A 65 7.65 4.28 -10.10
N LEU A 66 8.07 4.12 -8.84
CA LEU A 66 8.58 2.83 -8.35
C LEU A 66 7.52 1.74 -8.39
N VAL A 67 6.32 2.02 -7.89
CA VAL A 67 5.23 1.03 -7.89
C VAL A 67 4.79 0.71 -9.32
N ASN A 68 4.64 1.73 -10.17
CA ASN A 68 4.30 1.49 -11.58
C ASN A 68 5.34 0.63 -12.29
N GLY A 69 6.62 0.84 -12.03
CA GLY A 69 7.68 0.02 -12.60
C GLY A 69 7.65 -1.42 -12.09
N HIS A 70 7.38 -1.63 -10.80
CA HIS A 70 7.18 -2.96 -10.22
C HIS A 70 5.97 -3.67 -10.84
N VAL A 71 4.84 -2.99 -10.97
CA VAL A 71 3.64 -3.50 -11.64
C VAL A 71 3.96 -3.88 -13.09
N ALA A 72 4.62 -2.99 -13.84
CA ALA A 72 4.99 -3.25 -15.23
C ALA A 72 5.92 -4.46 -15.37
N LEU A 73 6.87 -4.63 -14.44
CA LEU A 73 7.71 -5.82 -14.40
C LEU A 73 6.89 -7.09 -14.16
N GLY A 74 5.98 -7.08 -13.17
CA GLY A 74 5.09 -8.20 -12.86
C GLY A 74 4.21 -8.60 -14.04
N GLU A 75 3.67 -7.63 -14.78
CA GLU A 75 2.86 -7.86 -15.99
C GLU A 75 3.62 -8.54 -17.15
N THR A 76 4.95 -8.55 -17.09
CA THR A 76 5.78 -9.29 -18.08
C THR A 76 6.00 -10.76 -17.72
N LEU A 77 5.60 -11.21 -16.52
CA LEU A 77 5.75 -12.59 -16.08
C LEU A 77 4.67 -13.46 -16.73
N THR A 78 5.08 -14.58 -17.31
CA THR A 78 4.16 -15.51 -17.98
C THR A 78 3.66 -16.62 -17.06
N ASN A 79 4.38 -16.88 -15.97
CA ASN A 79 4.10 -17.94 -15.00
C ASN A 79 3.73 -17.38 -13.61
N GLY A 80 3.09 -16.18 -13.57
CA GLY A 80 2.66 -15.56 -12.33
C GLY A 80 1.66 -16.45 -11.57
N ASP A 81 1.92 -16.65 -10.30
CA ASP A 81 0.99 -17.35 -9.41
C ASP A 81 -0.14 -16.41 -8.93
N PRO A 82 -1.17 -16.93 -8.22
CA PRO A 82 -2.24 -16.08 -7.70
C PRO A 82 -1.76 -14.94 -6.78
N LEU A 83 -0.66 -15.14 -6.04
CA LEU A 83 -0.07 -14.11 -5.18
C LEU A 83 0.55 -12.98 -6.02
N ASP A 84 1.26 -13.33 -7.10
CA ASP A 84 1.82 -12.33 -8.02
C ASP A 84 0.73 -11.46 -8.64
N LEU A 85 -0.39 -12.07 -9.04
CA LEU A 85 -1.55 -11.35 -9.59
C LEU A 85 -2.17 -10.39 -8.55
N ASP A 86 -2.26 -10.81 -7.29
CA ASP A 86 -2.74 -9.96 -6.21
C ASP A 86 -1.77 -8.81 -5.91
N ILE A 87 -0.46 -9.06 -5.91
CA ILE A 87 0.56 -8.02 -5.75
C ILE A 87 0.46 -6.97 -6.87
N ILE A 88 0.32 -7.41 -8.12
CA ILE A 88 0.12 -6.52 -9.27
C ILE A 88 -1.16 -5.68 -9.09
N ARG A 89 -2.26 -6.30 -8.70
CA ARG A 89 -3.54 -5.62 -8.48
C ARG A 89 -3.43 -4.57 -7.36
N LEU A 90 -2.81 -4.92 -6.24
CA LEU A 90 -2.59 -4.00 -5.12
C LEU A 90 -1.65 -2.86 -5.50
N GLY A 91 -0.58 -3.15 -6.24
CA GLY A 91 0.33 -2.11 -6.75
C GLY A 91 -0.38 -1.10 -7.67
N LYS A 92 -1.29 -1.55 -8.53
CA LYS A 92 -2.11 -0.64 -9.36
C LYS A 92 -2.99 0.28 -8.52
N LEU A 93 -3.58 -0.23 -7.44
CA LEU A 93 -4.39 0.58 -6.52
C LEU A 93 -3.52 1.60 -5.77
N GLU A 94 -2.35 1.19 -5.32
CA GLU A 94 -1.41 2.07 -4.63
C GLU A 94 -0.90 3.19 -5.57
N ALA A 95 -0.50 2.85 -6.79
CA ALA A 95 -0.10 3.84 -7.80
C ALA A 95 -1.24 4.83 -8.11
N ALA A 96 -2.48 4.36 -8.22
CA ALA A 96 -3.64 5.22 -8.42
C ALA A 96 -3.87 6.19 -7.25
N ASN A 97 -3.64 5.76 -6.01
CA ASN A 97 -3.72 6.61 -4.82
C ASN A 97 -2.65 7.72 -4.82
N PHE A 98 -1.41 7.40 -5.20
CA PHE A 98 -0.35 8.40 -5.38
C PHE A 98 -0.68 9.38 -6.50
N ARG A 99 -1.16 8.89 -7.63
CA ARG A 99 -1.60 9.75 -8.75
C ARG A 99 -2.71 10.69 -8.32
N ALA A 100 -3.69 10.23 -7.58
CA ALA A 100 -4.77 11.08 -7.05
C ALA A 100 -4.22 12.18 -6.12
N ALA A 101 -3.26 11.85 -5.25
CA ALA A 101 -2.62 12.84 -4.37
C ALA A 101 -1.82 13.89 -5.15
N LEU A 102 -1.06 13.47 -6.17
CA LEU A 102 -0.32 14.36 -7.06
C LEU A 102 -1.24 15.33 -7.80
N ASN A 103 -2.32 14.81 -8.40
CA ASN A 103 -3.30 15.61 -9.13
C ASN A 103 -3.97 16.64 -8.20
N ALA A 104 -4.33 16.27 -6.99
CA ALA A 104 -4.93 17.17 -6.01
C ALA A 104 -3.95 18.28 -5.56
N ALA A 105 -2.65 17.99 -5.54
CA ALA A 105 -1.62 18.94 -5.11
C ALA A 105 -1.07 19.82 -6.25
N GLU A 106 -1.14 19.37 -7.50
CA GLU A 106 -0.51 20.00 -8.68
C GLU A 106 -0.82 21.50 -8.83
N PRO A 107 -2.07 21.98 -8.66
CA PRO A 107 -2.38 23.41 -8.82
C PRO A 107 -1.64 24.31 -7.83
N ARG A 108 -1.18 23.75 -6.71
CA ARG A 108 -0.47 24.48 -5.66
C ARG A 108 1.05 24.42 -5.82
N GLN A 109 1.56 23.65 -6.79
CA GLN A 109 2.99 23.47 -6.99
C GLN A 109 3.60 24.57 -7.82
N THR A 110 4.82 24.98 -7.46
CA THR A 110 5.64 25.86 -8.29
C THR A 110 6.11 25.12 -9.56
N ALA A 111 6.54 25.85 -10.58
CA ALA A 111 7.16 25.25 -11.76
C ALA A 111 8.40 24.40 -11.39
N ALA A 112 9.21 24.87 -10.43
CA ALA A 112 10.37 24.12 -9.93
C ALA A 112 9.95 22.83 -9.20
N GLY A 113 8.89 22.86 -8.40
CA GLY A 113 8.35 21.67 -7.72
C GLY A 113 7.85 20.62 -8.71
N ARG A 114 7.13 21.04 -9.76
CA ARG A 114 6.69 20.11 -10.83
C ARG A 114 7.88 19.52 -11.60
N ALA A 115 8.89 20.34 -11.94
CA ALA A 115 10.09 19.86 -12.60
C ALA A 115 10.86 18.85 -11.75
N ALA A 116 10.99 19.10 -10.44
CA ALA A 116 11.62 18.16 -9.49
C ALA A 116 10.85 16.84 -9.41
N ALA A 117 9.51 16.88 -9.39
CA ALA A 117 8.68 15.69 -9.40
C ALA A 117 8.83 14.87 -10.69
N THR A 118 8.87 15.53 -11.84
CA THR A 118 9.13 14.87 -13.14
C THR A 118 10.49 14.20 -13.17
N ALA A 119 11.54 14.88 -12.70
CA ALA A 119 12.89 14.31 -12.64
C ALA A 119 12.96 13.09 -11.68
N ALA A 120 12.33 13.20 -10.50
CA ALA A 120 12.27 12.12 -9.53
C ALA A 120 11.53 10.89 -10.06
N ALA A 121 10.40 11.08 -10.74
CA ALA A 121 9.67 9.99 -11.38
C ALA A 121 10.51 9.30 -12.48
N ALA A 122 11.22 10.08 -13.30
CA ALA A 122 12.09 9.55 -14.34
C ALA A 122 13.25 8.73 -13.75
N GLU A 123 13.87 9.20 -12.68
CA GLU A 123 14.94 8.46 -11.98
C GLU A 123 14.43 7.13 -11.41
N ALA A 124 13.25 7.14 -10.78
CA ALA A 124 12.63 5.93 -10.25
C ALA A 124 12.30 4.92 -11.36
N ALA A 125 11.69 5.39 -12.45
CA ALA A 125 11.35 4.55 -13.60
C ALA A 125 12.60 3.93 -14.27
N ALA A 126 13.71 4.67 -14.33
CA ALA A 126 14.97 4.20 -14.92
C ALA A 126 15.55 2.97 -14.19
N LYS A 127 15.19 2.74 -12.91
CA LYS A 127 15.64 1.56 -12.14
C LYS A 127 15.04 0.26 -12.67
N TRP A 128 13.87 0.30 -13.28
CA TRP A 128 13.14 -0.86 -13.79
C TRP A 128 13.47 -1.21 -15.24
N THR A 129 13.83 -0.21 -16.04
CA THR A 129 14.11 -0.38 -17.47
C THR A 129 15.10 -1.51 -17.79
N PRO A 130 16.22 -1.65 -17.08
CA PRO A 130 17.17 -2.74 -17.35
C PRO A 130 16.61 -4.12 -17.00
N LEU A 131 15.66 -4.20 -16.06
CA LEU A 131 15.09 -5.46 -15.58
C LEU A 131 14.04 -6.00 -16.56
N ILE A 132 13.23 -5.14 -17.14
CA ILE A 132 12.16 -5.52 -18.09
C ILE A 132 12.72 -6.27 -19.31
N GLY A 133 13.93 -5.92 -19.74
CA GLY A 133 14.59 -6.56 -20.88
C GLY A 133 15.32 -7.87 -20.57
N GLN A 134 15.32 -8.35 -19.32
CA GLN A 134 15.98 -9.58 -18.90
C GLN A 134 15.13 -10.82 -19.21
N ASP A 135 15.72 -12.00 -19.04
CA ASP A 135 14.97 -13.25 -19.09
C ASP A 135 13.96 -13.36 -17.95
N GLU A 136 13.01 -14.28 -18.06
CA GLU A 136 11.90 -14.42 -17.12
C GLU A 136 12.37 -14.77 -15.70
N ALA A 137 13.43 -15.56 -15.55
CA ALA A 137 13.94 -15.95 -14.23
C ALA A 137 14.48 -14.72 -13.47
N VAL A 138 15.21 -13.84 -14.15
CA VAL A 138 15.72 -12.58 -13.58
C VAL A 138 14.56 -11.63 -13.27
N ARG A 139 13.57 -11.51 -14.17
CA ARG A 139 12.40 -10.67 -13.92
C ARG A 139 11.59 -11.14 -12.73
N SER A 140 11.32 -12.44 -12.63
CA SER A 140 10.59 -13.05 -11.51
C SER A 140 11.32 -12.85 -10.18
N GLN A 141 12.64 -13.05 -10.16
CA GLN A 141 13.44 -12.77 -8.97
C GLN A 141 13.38 -11.30 -8.57
N ALA A 142 13.54 -10.37 -9.53
CA ALA A 142 13.49 -8.94 -9.26
C ALA A 142 12.10 -8.51 -8.78
N PHE A 143 11.01 -9.08 -9.32
CA PHE A 143 9.66 -8.84 -8.88
C PHE A 143 9.45 -9.27 -7.42
N GLY A 144 9.88 -10.48 -7.05
CA GLY A 144 9.75 -11.00 -5.70
C GLY A 144 10.64 -10.32 -4.65
N LEU A 145 11.68 -9.59 -5.05
CA LEU A 145 12.58 -8.85 -4.14
C LEU A 145 12.10 -7.43 -3.80
N PHE A 146 11.00 -6.96 -4.38
CA PHE A 146 10.45 -5.66 -4.03
C PHE A 146 9.58 -5.76 -2.79
N PHE A 147 10.13 -5.38 -1.64
CA PHE A 147 9.44 -5.46 -0.34
C PHE A 147 8.54 -4.26 -0.01
N GLY A 148 8.14 -3.49 -1.01
CA GLY A 148 7.27 -2.34 -0.84
C GLY A 148 8.00 -1.00 -0.74
N LEU A 149 7.21 0.05 -0.58
CA LEU A 149 7.69 1.42 -0.48
C LEU A 149 8.08 1.79 0.95
N PRO A 150 9.00 2.78 1.12
CA PRO A 150 9.21 3.39 2.42
C PRO A 150 7.89 3.98 2.97
N GLY A 151 7.62 3.80 4.25
CA GLY A 151 6.39 4.31 4.89
C GLY A 151 6.19 5.83 4.71
N ARG A 152 7.27 6.59 4.50
CA ARG A 152 7.21 8.02 4.19
C ARG A 152 6.41 8.33 2.92
N CYS A 153 6.35 7.42 1.93
CA CYS A 153 5.56 7.62 0.70
C CYS A 153 4.08 7.86 0.98
N GLU A 154 3.49 7.04 1.84
CA GLU A 154 2.07 7.14 2.21
C GLU A 154 1.79 8.45 2.96
N HIS A 155 2.62 8.77 3.96
CA HIS A 155 2.48 10.00 4.74
C HIS A 155 2.66 11.25 3.87
N ALA A 156 3.66 11.26 2.97
CA ALA A 156 3.86 12.35 2.02
C ALA A 156 2.65 12.52 1.08
N ALA A 157 2.06 11.42 0.59
CA ALA A 157 0.86 11.47 -0.25
C ALA A 157 -0.33 12.08 0.50
N ARG A 158 -0.56 11.70 1.76
CA ARG A 158 -1.57 12.33 2.61
C ARG A 158 -1.30 13.83 2.77
N ARG A 159 -0.07 14.20 3.13
CA ARG A 159 0.32 15.61 3.36
C ARG A 159 0.07 16.49 2.16
N ILE A 160 0.49 16.06 0.96
CA ILE A 160 0.26 16.87 -0.26
C ILE A 160 -1.22 16.91 -0.65
N ARG A 161 -1.97 15.81 -0.49
CA ARG A 161 -3.40 15.75 -0.79
C ARG A 161 -4.21 16.70 0.10
N GLU A 162 -3.94 16.67 1.41
CA GLU A 162 -4.65 17.44 2.42
C GLU A 162 -4.05 18.84 2.65
N ASN A 163 -3.04 19.23 1.87
CA ASN A 163 -2.34 20.50 1.99
C ASN A 163 -1.76 20.76 3.39
N ILE A 164 -1.18 19.75 4.02
CA ILE A 164 -0.51 19.85 5.31
C ILE A 164 0.85 20.51 5.10
N THR A 165 1.02 21.74 5.60
CA THR A 165 2.23 22.54 5.44
C THR A 165 3.11 22.59 6.70
N THR A 166 2.58 22.11 7.84
CA THR A 166 3.38 21.98 9.06
C THR A 166 4.49 20.93 8.87
N PRO A 167 5.64 21.05 9.52
CA PRO A 167 6.66 20.01 9.48
C PRO A 167 6.08 18.64 9.89
N PRO A 168 6.63 17.53 9.37
CA PRO A 168 6.28 16.20 9.86
C PRO A 168 6.57 16.06 11.34
N ALA A 169 5.78 15.25 12.05
CA ALA A 169 6.06 14.93 13.44
C ALA A 169 7.43 14.24 13.57
N THR A 170 8.15 14.59 14.62
CA THR A 170 9.43 13.96 14.98
C THR A 170 9.23 12.88 16.05
N PRO A 171 10.18 11.94 16.25
CA PRO A 171 10.12 10.99 17.35
C PRO A 171 9.92 11.67 18.72
N ALA A 172 10.60 12.81 18.98
CA ALA A 172 10.44 13.58 20.21
C ALA A 172 9.01 14.11 20.40
N ASP A 173 8.32 14.51 19.32
CA ASP A 173 6.94 15.01 19.38
C ASP A 173 5.92 13.95 19.83
N VAL A 174 6.31 12.68 19.78
CA VAL A 174 5.44 11.53 20.09
C VAL A 174 6.01 10.64 21.20
N GLY A 175 7.03 11.13 21.92
CA GLY A 175 7.61 10.45 23.09
C GLY A 175 8.51 9.25 22.76
N LEU A 176 9.07 9.20 21.57
CA LEU A 176 10.03 8.19 21.12
C LEU A 176 11.46 8.80 21.19
N GLU A 177 12.04 8.90 22.37
CA GLU A 177 13.45 9.27 22.57
C GLU A 177 14.28 8.07 23.01
#